data_8634ba70fd88906b9ca0c197bfe570c3
#
_entry.id   8634ba70fd88906b9ca0c197bfe570c3
#
_cell.length_a   1.000
_cell.length_b   1.000
_cell.length_c   1.000
_cell.angle_alpha   90.00
_cell.angle_beta   90.00
_cell.angle_gamma   90.00
#
_symmetry.space_group_name_H-M   'P 1'
#
loop_
_entity.id
_entity.type
_entity.pdbx_description
1 polymer ?
#
loop_
_entity_poly.entity_id
_entity_poly.type
_entity_poly.pdbx_seq_one_letter_code
_entity_poly.pdbx_strand_id
1 'polypeptide(L)'
;MFSTDISNFYPSIYTHSFEWVFISKEEAKKKENNNNPGRLIDTHIQMMMSNQTNGIPLGSTLMDTFAELILGEIDLQLRKKTEEQKITDYKVVRYRDDYRIFSSSKDDLDKISKCLVEVLGEFGLDLNSRKTELHDDIILHSLKSAKKEYIIERSFNSLQKMLY
;
A
#
# COMPACT_ATOMS: atom_id res chain seq x y z
N MET A 1 0.24 2.21 -15.78
CA MET A 1 0.57 2.27 -14.35
C MET A 1 -0.66 2.72 -13.57
N PHE A 2 -0.96 2.04 -12.47
CA PHE A 2 -1.97 2.44 -11.50
C PHE A 2 -1.26 2.98 -10.25
N SER A 3 -1.67 4.14 -9.74
CA SER A 3 -1.14 4.74 -8.53
C SER A 3 -2.26 5.07 -7.56
N THR A 4 -2.03 4.81 -6.29
CA THR A 4 -3.02 5.06 -5.22
C THR A 4 -2.31 5.14 -3.87
N ASP A 5 -2.98 5.69 -2.86
CA ASP A 5 -2.58 5.58 -1.46
C ASP A 5 -3.72 5.06 -0.59
N ILE A 6 -3.40 4.58 0.61
CA ILE A 6 -4.39 4.15 1.59
C ILE A 6 -4.90 5.38 2.34
N SER A 7 -6.22 5.53 2.38
CA SER A 7 -6.86 6.67 3.04
C SER A 7 -6.64 6.62 4.55
N ASN A 8 -6.13 7.72 5.13
CA ASN A 8 -5.93 7.86 6.58
C ASN A 8 -5.27 6.62 7.22
N PHE A 9 -4.22 6.09 6.60
CA PHE A 9 -3.66 4.78 6.93
C PHE A 9 -3.44 4.56 8.43
N TYR A 10 -2.58 5.33 9.09
CA TYR A 10 -2.25 5.16 10.51
C TYR A 10 -3.48 5.26 11.45
N PRO A 11 -4.39 6.26 11.29
CA PRO A 11 -5.61 6.33 12.07
C PRO A 11 -6.61 5.20 11.80
N SER A 12 -6.53 4.55 10.63
CA SER A 12 -7.46 3.48 10.21
C SER A 12 -6.98 2.08 10.56
N ILE A 13 -5.73 1.90 10.98
CA ILE A 13 -5.21 0.58 11.36
C ILE A 13 -6.03 0.02 12.52
N TYR A 14 -6.67 -1.14 12.29
CA TYR A 14 -7.35 -1.89 13.32
C TYR A 14 -6.32 -2.66 14.15
N THR A 15 -6.18 -2.36 15.44
CA THR A 15 -5.04 -2.87 16.24
C THR A 15 -5.02 -4.39 16.34
N HIS A 16 -6.17 -5.07 16.34
CA HIS A 16 -6.22 -6.52 16.32
C HIS A 16 -5.64 -7.15 15.03
N SER A 17 -5.47 -6.36 13.94
CA SER A 17 -4.84 -6.85 12.72
C SER A 17 -3.37 -7.22 12.91
N PHE A 18 -2.71 -6.75 13.97
CA PHE A 18 -1.37 -7.22 14.33
C PHE A 18 -1.32 -8.70 14.66
N GLU A 19 -2.39 -9.26 15.23
CA GLU A 19 -2.47 -10.70 15.45
C GLU A 19 -2.49 -11.46 14.11
N TRP A 20 -3.15 -10.92 13.09
CA TRP A 20 -3.32 -11.57 11.79
C TRP A 20 -2.04 -11.68 10.98
N VAL A 21 -1.02 -10.87 11.31
CA VAL A 21 0.32 -10.97 10.70
C VAL A 21 1.04 -12.25 11.14
N PHE A 22 0.77 -12.76 12.34
CA PHE A 22 1.47 -13.91 12.92
C PHE A 22 0.65 -15.20 12.87
N ILE A 23 -0.67 -15.08 12.88
CA ILE A 23 -1.60 -16.20 12.81
C ILE A 23 -2.78 -15.81 11.91
N SER A 24 -3.52 -16.79 11.38
CA SER A 24 -4.68 -16.49 10.56
C SER A 24 -5.77 -15.75 11.36
N LYS A 25 -6.59 -14.95 10.67
CA LYS A 25 -7.73 -14.24 11.28
C LYS A 25 -8.70 -15.19 11.98
N GLU A 26 -8.86 -16.40 11.46
CA GLU A 26 -9.67 -17.49 12.03
C GLU A 26 -9.08 -18.01 13.33
N GLU A 27 -7.76 -18.17 13.39
CA GLU A 27 -7.05 -18.62 14.59
C GLU A 27 -7.01 -17.53 15.67
N ALA A 28 -6.84 -16.27 15.29
CA ALA A 28 -6.90 -15.12 16.21
C ALA A 28 -8.25 -15.04 16.96
N LYS A 29 -9.35 -15.46 16.31
CA LYS A 29 -10.68 -15.50 16.95
C LYS A 29 -10.83 -16.63 17.99
N LYS A 30 -10.01 -17.68 17.94
CA LYS A 30 -10.07 -18.84 18.83
C LYS A 30 -9.31 -18.60 20.11
N LYS A 31 -9.46 -17.63 20.87
CA LYS A 31 -8.90 -17.25 22.19
C LYS A 31 -7.83 -18.16 22.83
N GLU A 32 -7.43 -19.26 22.18
CA GLU A 32 -6.51 -20.28 22.69
C GLU A 32 -5.03 -19.90 22.56
N ASN A 33 -4.68 -18.95 21.67
CA ASN A 33 -3.30 -18.52 21.39
C ASN A 33 -2.93 -17.21 22.10
N ASN A 34 -2.86 -17.26 23.44
CA ASN A 34 -2.61 -16.05 24.23
C ASN A 34 -1.17 -15.49 24.17
N ASN A 35 -0.20 -16.21 23.59
CA ASN A 35 1.23 -15.81 23.55
C ASN A 35 1.74 -15.41 22.16
N ASN A 36 0.88 -14.93 21.31
CA ASN A 36 1.24 -14.45 20.00
C ASN A 36 1.85 -13.03 20.09
N PRO A 37 2.99 -12.74 19.42
CA PRO A 37 3.61 -11.42 19.44
C PRO A 37 2.67 -10.30 18.98
N GLY A 38 1.80 -10.57 17.99
CA GLY A 38 0.81 -9.60 17.50
C GLY A 38 -0.15 -9.15 18.60
N ARG A 39 -0.55 -10.06 19.48
CA ARG A 39 -1.41 -9.72 20.63
C ARG A 39 -0.72 -8.84 21.66
N LEU A 40 0.57 -9.03 21.87
CA LEU A 40 1.35 -8.15 22.75
C LEU A 40 1.41 -6.74 22.15
N ILE A 41 1.69 -6.63 20.85
CA ILE A 41 1.69 -5.35 20.11
C ILE A 41 0.32 -4.68 20.22
N ASP A 42 -0.74 -5.40 19.91
CA ASP A 42 -2.13 -4.92 20.01
C ASP A 42 -2.44 -4.36 21.40
N THR A 43 -2.18 -5.15 22.46
CA THR A 43 -2.43 -4.75 23.84
C THR A 43 -1.68 -3.48 24.22
N HIS A 44 -0.39 -3.38 23.87
CA HIS A 44 0.41 -2.20 24.20
C HIS A 44 -0.01 -0.97 23.43
N ILE A 45 -0.37 -1.10 22.15
CA ILE A 45 -0.88 0.02 21.36
C ILE A 45 -2.21 0.52 21.93
N GLN A 46 -3.14 -0.39 22.28
CA GLN A 46 -4.41 0.01 22.90
C GLN A 46 -4.18 0.75 24.22
N MET A 47 -3.27 0.29 25.08
CA MET A 47 -2.91 1.00 26.31
C MET A 47 -2.38 2.42 26.03
N MET A 48 -1.59 2.61 24.97
CA MET A 48 -1.09 3.94 24.55
C MET A 48 -2.19 4.83 24.01
N MET A 49 -3.26 4.25 23.44
CA MET A 49 -4.37 4.93 22.78
C MET A 49 -5.66 4.94 23.63
N SER A 50 -5.55 4.92 24.95
CA SER A 50 -6.70 4.93 25.86
C SER A 50 -7.71 3.80 25.62
N ASN A 51 -7.19 2.61 25.32
CA ASN A 51 -7.94 1.39 24.97
C ASN A 51 -8.76 1.50 23.65
N GLN A 52 -8.39 2.41 22.75
CA GLN A 52 -8.96 2.44 21.42
C GLN A 52 -8.39 1.31 20.58
N THR A 53 -9.23 0.69 19.75
CA THR A 53 -8.86 -0.41 18.84
C THR A 53 -8.60 0.05 17.41
N ASN A 54 -8.77 1.34 17.11
CA ASN A 54 -8.51 1.95 15.81
C ASN A 54 -7.44 3.02 15.95
N GLY A 55 -6.50 2.98 15.03
CA GLY A 55 -5.38 3.90 14.94
C GLY A 55 -4.17 3.49 15.75
N ILE A 56 -3.01 3.90 15.22
CA ILE A 56 -1.73 3.81 15.92
C ILE A 56 -1.08 5.20 16.00
N PRO A 57 -0.24 5.47 17.03
CA PRO A 57 0.42 6.77 17.17
C PRO A 57 1.32 7.10 15.97
N LEU A 58 1.30 8.36 15.55
CA LEU A 58 2.18 8.88 14.48
C LEU A 58 3.51 9.38 15.03
N GLY A 59 4.55 9.35 14.19
CA GLY A 59 5.82 10.04 14.47
C GLY A 59 6.87 9.20 15.20
N SER A 60 6.65 7.90 15.35
CA SER A 60 7.61 6.97 15.94
C SER A 60 8.09 5.95 14.92
N THR A 61 9.42 5.75 14.83
CA THR A 61 10.00 4.69 13.98
C THR A 61 9.48 3.29 14.34
N LEU A 62 9.17 3.06 15.62
CA LEU A 62 8.57 1.80 16.08
C LEU A 62 7.17 1.61 15.47
N MET A 63 6.34 2.67 15.46
CA MET A 63 5.01 2.61 14.87
C MET A 63 5.08 2.46 13.35
N ASP A 64 6.05 3.11 12.70
CA ASP A 64 6.32 2.90 11.27
C ASP A 64 6.67 1.42 11.00
N THR A 65 7.48 0.80 11.85
CA THR A 65 7.83 -0.64 11.73
C THR A 65 6.60 -1.53 11.91
N PHE A 66 5.74 -1.24 12.88
CA PHE A 66 4.50 -1.98 13.08
C PHE A 66 3.53 -1.80 11.90
N ALA A 67 3.41 -0.60 11.36
CA ALA A 67 2.63 -0.33 10.15
C ALA A 67 3.14 -1.16 8.96
N GLU A 68 4.46 -1.26 8.79
CA GLU A 68 5.09 -2.07 7.73
C GLU A 68 4.83 -3.57 7.89
N LEU A 69 4.65 -4.10 9.10
CA LEU A 69 4.23 -5.50 9.30
C LEU A 69 2.85 -5.76 8.71
N ILE A 70 1.89 -4.87 8.94
CA ILE A 70 0.54 -4.99 8.37
C ILE A 70 0.58 -4.85 6.84
N LEU A 71 1.31 -3.85 6.33
CA LEU A 71 1.46 -3.65 4.89
C LEU A 71 2.16 -4.83 4.22
N GLY A 72 3.13 -5.46 4.88
CA GLY A 72 3.78 -6.67 4.40
C GLY A 72 2.82 -7.85 4.27
N GLU A 73 1.89 -8.02 5.23
CA GLU A 73 0.85 -9.05 5.15
C GLU A 73 -0.15 -8.75 4.02
N ILE A 74 -0.54 -7.48 3.86
CA ILE A 74 -1.38 -7.04 2.73
C ILE A 74 -0.70 -7.34 1.40
N ASP A 75 0.60 -7.05 1.24
CA ASP A 75 1.35 -7.35 0.03
C ASP A 75 1.39 -8.86 -0.26
N LEU A 76 1.55 -9.71 0.77
CA LEU A 76 1.52 -11.17 0.64
C LEU A 76 0.14 -11.67 0.19
N GLN A 77 -0.93 -11.14 0.76
CA GLN A 77 -2.29 -11.52 0.40
C GLN A 77 -2.64 -11.03 -1.01
N LEU A 78 -2.23 -9.82 -1.39
CA LEU A 78 -2.38 -9.33 -2.75
C LEU A 78 -1.69 -10.25 -3.75
N ARG A 79 -0.45 -10.67 -3.45
CA ARG A 79 0.29 -11.60 -4.28
C ARG A 79 -0.45 -12.94 -4.44
N LYS A 80 -0.95 -13.53 -3.37
CA LYS A 80 -1.72 -14.78 -3.42
C LYS A 80 -2.97 -14.64 -4.31
N LYS A 81 -3.75 -13.56 -4.13
CA LYS A 81 -4.95 -13.30 -4.96
C LYS A 81 -4.62 -13.11 -6.44
N THR A 82 -3.52 -12.44 -6.77
CA THR A 82 -3.10 -12.26 -8.17
C THR A 82 -2.59 -13.56 -8.78
N GLU A 83 -1.89 -14.40 -8.02
CA GLU A 83 -1.47 -15.75 -8.44
C GLU A 83 -2.69 -16.66 -8.72
N GLU A 84 -3.72 -16.63 -7.88
CA GLU A 84 -4.99 -17.34 -8.09
C GLU A 84 -5.70 -16.92 -9.39
N GLN A 85 -5.62 -15.64 -9.74
CA GLN A 85 -6.15 -15.09 -10.99
C GLN A 85 -5.22 -15.28 -12.19
N LYS A 86 -4.05 -15.95 -11.98
CA LYS A 86 -3.03 -16.23 -13.02
C LYS A 86 -2.47 -14.97 -13.67
N ILE A 87 -2.42 -13.86 -12.92
CA ILE A 87 -1.79 -12.63 -13.36
C ILE A 87 -0.31 -12.69 -13.00
N THR A 88 0.57 -12.68 -14.02
CA THR A 88 2.02 -12.83 -13.84
C THR A 88 2.83 -11.63 -14.31
N ASP A 89 2.30 -10.83 -15.25
CA ASP A 89 2.98 -9.67 -15.82
C ASP A 89 2.60 -8.39 -15.07
N TYR A 90 3.10 -8.27 -13.85
CA TYR A 90 2.95 -7.04 -13.08
C TYR A 90 4.12 -6.80 -12.12
N LYS A 91 4.26 -5.55 -11.69
CA LYS A 91 5.21 -5.15 -10.64
C LYS A 91 4.51 -4.19 -9.68
N VAL A 92 4.61 -4.47 -8.40
CA VAL A 92 4.17 -3.57 -7.33
C VAL A 92 5.39 -2.89 -6.72
N VAL A 93 5.34 -1.58 -6.61
CA VAL A 93 6.29 -0.77 -5.85
C VAL A 93 5.49 -0.03 -4.80
N ARG A 94 5.83 -0.24 -3.54
CA ARG A 94 5.18 0.43 -2.42
C ARG A 94 6.19 1.26 -1.64
N TYR A 95 5.78 2.44 -1.22
CA TYR A 95 6.50 3.25 -0.25
C TYR A 95 5.50 3.67 0.84
N ARG A 96 5.59 3.01 2.00
CA ARG A 96 4.57 3.11 3.07
C ARG A 96 3.19 2.79 2.51
N ASP A 97 2.23 3.69 2.65
CA ASP A 97 0.85 3.61 2.17
C ASP A 97 0.67 3.93 0.67
N ASP A 98 1.71 4.45 -0.02
CA ASP A 98 1.67 4.74 -1.45
C ASP A 98 1.95 3.49 -2.30
N TYR A 99 1.00 3.06 -3.12
CA TYR A 99 1.11 1.94 -4.06
C TYR A 99 1.28 2.42 -5.50
N ARG A 100 2.19 1.79 -6.22
CA ARG A 100 2.34 1.93 -7.68
C ARG A 100 2.40 0.55 -8.30
N ILE A 101 1.43 0.26 -9.16
CA ILE A 101 1.30 -1.03 -9.83
C ILE A 101 1.52 -0.83 -11.30
N PHE A 102 2.42 -1.62 -11.86
CA PHE A 102 2.79 -1.60 -13.27
C PHE A 102 2.40 -2.90 -13.92
N SER A 103 1.81 -2.86 -15.09
CA SER A 103 1.57 -3.99 -15.99
C SER A 103 1.49 -3.48 -17.43
N SER A 104 1.77 -4.34 -18.40
CA SER A 104 1.58 -4.06 -19.82
C SER A 104 0.11 -4.12 -20.23
N SER A 105 -0.73 -4.82 -19.45
CA SER A 105 -2.17 -5.00 -19.67
C SER A 105 -3.01 -4.07 -18.78
N LYS A 106 -3.92 -3.30 -19.37
CA LYS A 106 -4.91 -2.49 -18.61
C LYS A 106 -5.90 -3.37 -17.86
N ASP A 107 -6.31 -4.48 -18.45
CA ASP A 107 -7.21 -5.46 -17.82
C ASP A 107 -6.59 -6.07 -16.57
N ASP A 108 -5.30 -6.35 -16.60
CA ASP A 108 -4.60 -6.88 -15.43
C ASP A 108 -4.44 -5.81 -14.35
N LEU A 109 -4.16 -4.54 -14.72
CA LEU A 109 -4.15 -3.44 -13.76
C LEU A 109 -5.50 -3.29 -13.05
N ASP A 110 -6.61 -3.41 -13.80
CA ASP A 110 -7.97 -3.33 -13.23
C ASP A 110 -8.26 -4.50 -12.28
N LYS A 111 -7.86 -5.72 -12.64
CA LYS A 111 -8.00 -6.90 -11.77
C LYS A 111 -7.15 -6.76 -10.51
N ILE A 112 -5.88 -6.36 -10.63
CA ILE A 112 -4.99 -6.19 -9.49
C ILE A 112 -5.50 -5.10 -8.55
N SER A 113 -6.01 -3.99 -9.10
CA SER A 113 -6.60 -2.92 -8.29
C SER A 113 -7.81 -3.40 -7.49
N LYS A 114 -8.67 -4.23 -8.07
CA LYS A 114 -9.78 -4.88 -7.37
C LYS A 114 -9.29 -5.83 -6.27
N CYS A 115 -8.29 -6.67 -6.56
CA CYS A 115 -7.66 -7.51 -5.54
C CYS A 115 -7.11 -6.68 -4.38
N LEU A 116 -6.46 -5.54 -4.67
CA LEU A 116 -5.94 -4.65 -3.64
C LEU A 116 -7.06 -4.07 -2.76
N VAL A 117 -8.16 -3.61 -3.38
CA VAL A 117 -9.34 -3.11 -2.63
C VAL A 117 -9.92 -4.20 -1.73
N GLU A 118 -10.06 -5.42 -2.23
CA GLU A 118 -10.57 -6.55 -1.44
C GLU A 118 -9.68 -6.86 -0.25
N VAL A 119 -8.35 -6.97 -0.48
CA VAL A 119 -7.39 -7.24 0.60
C VAL A 119 -7.40 -6.14 1.64
N LEU A 120 -7.37 -4.87 1.22
CA LEU A 120 -7.44 -3.73 2.14
C LEU A 120 -8.73 -3.76 2.96
N GLY A 121 -9.87 -4.06 2.33
CA GLY A 121 -11.15 -4.20 3.00
C GLY A 121 -11.17 -5.28 4.09
N GLU A 122 -10.41 -6.38 3.92
CA GLU A 122 -10.24 -7.42 4.95
C GLU A 122 -9.54 -6.88 6.21
N PHE A 123 -8.70 -5.86 6.06
CA PHE A 123 -8.03 -5.13 7.16
C PHE A 123 -8.79 -3.89 7.64
N GLY A 124 -9.94 -3.58 7.04
CA GLY A 124 -10.71 -2.38 7.36
C GLY A 124 -10.08 -1.09 6.82
N LEU A 125 -9.30 -1.21 5.76
CA LEU A 125 -8.60 -0.10 5.09
C LEU A 125 -9.23 0.20 3.74
N ASP A 126 -9.21 1.47 3.34
CA ASP A 126 -9.76 1.94 2.06
C ASP A 126 -8.72 2.68 1.24
N LEU A 127 -8.87 2.61 -0.10
CA LEU A 127 -8.07 3.44 -1.00
C LEU A 127 -8.57 4.89 -1.00
N ASN A 128 -7.64 5.82 -1.16
CA ASN A 128 -7.95 7.23 -1.34
C ASN A 128 -8.40 7.49 -2.78
N SER A 129 -9.71 7.58 -2.99
CA SER A 129 -10.30 7.78 -4.31
C SER A 129 -9.82 9.06 -5.03
N ARG A 130 -9.39 10.09 -4.28
CA ARG A 130 -8.89 11.36 -4.84
C ARG A 130 -7.47 11.26 -5.39
N LYS A 131 -6.69 10.28 -4.92
CA LYS A 131 -5.30 10.03 -5.32
C LYS A 131 -5.16 8.75 -6.14
N THR A 132 -6.27 8.09 -6.44
CA THR A 132 -6.29 6.89 -7.27
C THR A 132 -6.34 7.29 -8.73
N GLU A 133 -5.27 7.00 -9.47
CA GLU A 133 -5.09 7.42 -10.84
C GLU A 133 -4.55 6.27 -11.72
N LEU A 134 -5.03 6.21 -12.95
CA LEU A 134 -4.51 5.30 -13.97
C LEU A 134 -3.72 6.12 -15.00
N HIS A 135 -2.46 5.81 -15.19
CA HIS A 135 -1.57 6.53 -16.10
C HIS A 135 -1.10 5.63 -17.25
N ASP A 136 -1.25 6.12 -18.47
CA ASP A 136 -0.71 5.44 -19.66
C ASP A 136 0.78 5.77 -19.87
N ASP A 137 1.23 6.98 -19.50
CA ASP A 137 2.62 7.41 -19.60
C ASP A 137 3.32 7.40 -18.24
N ILE A 138 4.15 6.37 -18.03
CA ILE A 138 4.87 6.14 -16.77
C ILE A 138 5.94 7.23 -16.54
N ILE A 139 6.61 7.68 -17.62
CA ILE A 139 7.76 8.60 -17.52
C ILE A 139 7.30 9.97 -17.06
N LEU A 140 6.21 10.47 -17.68
CA LEU A 140 5.65 11.77 -17.34
C LEU A 140 5.09 11.84 -15.92
N HIS A 141 4.54 10.73 -15.41
CA HIS A 141 3.89 10.70 -14.08
C HIS A 141 4.82 10.28 -12.92
N SER A 142 5.97 9.65 -13.23
CA SER A 142 6.96 9.30 -12.20
C SER A 142 7.89 10.46 -11.82
N LEU A 143 7.91 11.54 -12.59
CA LEU A 143 8.77 12.69 -12.35
C LEU A 143 8.02 13.81 -11.61
N LYS A 144 8.64 14.38 -10.57
CA LYS A 144 8.14 15.61 -9.94
C LYS A 144 8.04 16.73 -10.98
N SER A 145 7.01 17.60 -10.89
CA SER A 145 6.71 18.66 -11.85
C SER A 145 7.92 19.52 -12.24
N ALA A 146 8.74 19.94 -11.28
CA ALA A 146 9.98 20.67 -11.55
C ALA A 146 11.02 19.92 -12.40
N LYS A 147 11.01 18.57 -12.31
CA LYS A 147 11.93 17.74 -13.10
C LYS A 147 11.36 17.47 -14.50
N LYS A 148 10.03 17.51 -14.65
CA LYS A 148 9.34 17.46 -15.96
C LYS A 148 9.69 18.69 -16.79
N GLU A 149 9.53 19.89 -16.22
CA GLU A 149 9.86 21.16 -16.89
C GLU A 149 11.31 21.19 -17.35
N TYR A 150 12.24 20.81 -16.49
CA TYR A 150 13.67 20.73 -16.85
C TYR A 150 13.97 19.77 -18.02
N ILE A 151 13.32 18.59 -18.06
CA ILE A 151 13.52 17.62 -19.14
C ILE A 151 12.93 18.13 -20.46
N ILE A 152 11.74 18.74 -20.41
CA ILE A 152 11.08 19.33 -21.58
C ILE A 152 11.90 20.47 -22.15
N GLU A 153 12.37 21.42 -21.32
CA GLU A 153 13.22 22.52 -21.74
C GLU A 153 14.53 22.03 -22.35
N ARG A 154 15.17 21.02 -21.75
CA ARG A 154 16.43 20.46 -22.28
C ARG A 154 16.24 19.75 -23.61
N SER A 155 15.12 19.05 -23.79
CA SER A 155 14.76 18.42 -25.06
C SER A 155 14.49 19.47 -26.14
N PHE A 156 13.79 20.55 -25.80
CA PHE A 156 13.51 21.66 -26.71
C PHE A 156 14.78 22.39 -27.14
N ASN A 157 15.68 22.69 -26.21
CA ASN A 157 16.97 23.34 -26.46
C ASN A 157 17.93 22.46 -27.29
N SER A 158 17.86 21.13 -27.15
CA SER A 158 18.66 20.22 -27.97
C SER A 158 18.14 20.14 -29.42
N LEU A 159 16.83 20.17 -29.62
CA LEU A 159 16.21 20.20 -30.95
C LEU A 159 16.51 21.53 -31.68
N GLN A 160 16.47 22.67 -30.98
CA GLN A 160 16.86 23.97 -31.57
C GLN A 160 18.33 24.01 -32.01
N LYS A 161 19.24 23.35 -31.26
CA LYS A 161 20.67 23.26 -31.61
C LYS A 161 20.95 22.33 -32.79
N MET A 162 20.03 21.46 -33.17
CA MET A 162 20.15 20.58 -34.34
C MET A 162 19.62 21.22 -35.62
N LEU A 163 18.87 22.31 -35.51
CA LEU A 163 18.22 23.01 -36.63
C LEU A 163 18.98 24.26 -37.07
N TYR A 164 20.09 24.60 -36.42
CA TYR A 164 21.03 25.68 -36.74
C TYR A 164 22.47 25.16 -36.74
#